data_b9e78542b626b24af492ebe5629b9dec
#
_entry.id   b9e78542b626b24af492ebe5629b9dec
#
_cell.length_a   1.000
_cell.length_b   1.000
_cell.length_c   1.000
_cell.angle_alpha   90.00
_cell.angle_beta   90.00
_cell.angle_gamma   90.00
#
_symmetry.space_group_name_H-M   'P 1'
#
loop_
_entity.id
_entity.type
_entity.pdbx_description
1 polymer ?
#
loop_
_entity_poly.entity_id
_entity_poly.type
_entity_poly.pdbx_seq_one_letter_code
_entity_poly.pdbx_strand_id
1 'polypeptide(L)'
;GEVFWTDFGQHLALRQNLEALLAEDERGRLTRALFNLPEAKDENGNRLVRASIPAGADIRGALIVDAEIRAPETLIHGGIVIGGSYGRIRMPQGGIAMFGTAGELDFDGPHAIAFQPVLPSLRLPEGGRHATVLTQDGPLQLFTNEAITDYRGDAYAQPLEGNPVSFDEAARLVDKTASA
;
A
#
# COMPACT_ATOMS: atom_id res chain seq x y z
N GLY A 1 25.53 9.06 18.66
CA GLY A 1 24.21 8.52 18.45
C GLY A 1 24.08 8.11 16.99
N GLU A 2 23.59 6.91 16.73
CA GLU A 2 23.29 6.48 15.37
C GLU A 2 22.12 7.33 14.84
N VAL A 3 22.28 7.88 13.63
CA VAL A 3 21.25 8.62 12.94
C VAL A 3 20.32 7.61 12.26
N PHE A 4 19.06 7.57 12.66
CA PHE A 4 18.05 6.77 11.99
C PHE A 4 17.68 7.45 10.67
N TRP A 5 18.08 6.84 9.57
CA TRP A 5 17.77 7.31 8.21
C TRP A 5 16.77 6.36 7.54
N THR A 6 15.73 6.93 6.93
CA THR A 6 14.70 6.18 6.22
C THR A 6 14.52 6.77 4.82
N ASP A 7 14.75 5.95 3.78
CA ASP A 7 14.53 6.32 2.39
C ASP A 7 13.21 5.73 1.89
N PHE A 8 12.34 6.57 1.35
CA PHE A 8 11.08 6.19 0.73
C PHE A 8 11.09 6.37 -0.80
N GLY A 9 12.21 6.79 -1.37
CA GLY A 9 12.31 7.11 -2.80
C GLY A 9 12.37 5.89 -3.73
N GLN A 10 12.60 4.69 -3.20
CA GLN A 10 12.64 3.45 -3.97
C GLN A 10 11.55 2.48 -3.49
N HIS A 11 10.94 1.73 -4.42
CA HIS A 11 9.84 0.81 -4.09
C HIS A 11 10.23 -0.25 -3.06
N LEU A 12 11.45 -0.80 -3.16
CA LEU A 12 11.95 -1.76 -2.19
C LEU A 12 12.15 -1.12 -0.82
N ALA A 13 12.78 0.06 -0.77
CA ALA A 13 12.99 0.78 0.48
C ALA A 13 11.67 1.22 1.12
N LEU A 14 10.72 1.71 0.33
CA LEU A 14 9.37 2.03 0.79
C LEU A 14 8.72 0.81 1.46
N ARG A 15 8.72 -0.34 0.79
CA ARG A 15 8.16 -1.58 1.34
C ARG A 15 8.83 -1.97 2.66
N GLN A 16 10.16 -2.07 2.66
CA GLN A 16 10.93 -2.49 3.84
C GLN A 16 10.71 -1.56 5.05
N ASN A 17 10.58 -0.27 4.81
CA ASN A 17 10.33 0.72 5.86
C ASN A 17 8.88 0.63 6.39
N LEU A 18 7.91 0.37 5.52
CA LEU A 18 6.53 0.16 5.96
C LEU A 18 6.38 -1.19 6.69
N GLU A 19 6.96 -2.27 6.17
CA GLU A 19 6.94 -3.58 6.85
C GLU A 19 7.62 -3.53 8.22
N ALA A 20 8.64 -2.67 8.41
CA ALA A 20 9.24 -2.44 9.73
C ALA A 20 8.24 -1.97 10.78
N LEU A 21 7.12 -1.33 10.38
CA LEU A 21 6.04 -0.97 11.32
C LEU A 21 5.38 -2.18 12.00
N LEU A 22 5.43 -3.36 11.37
CA LEU A 22 4.93 -4.62 11.94
C LEU A 22 5.96 -5.33 12.81
N ALA A 23 7.27 -5.03 12.65
CA ALA A 23 8.34 -5.69 13.37
C ALA A 23 8.33 -5.38 14.87
N GLU A 24 8.72 -6.38 15.70
CA GLU A 24 8.75 -6.26 17.16
C GLU A 24 10.16 -5.92 17.71
N ASP A 25 11.11 -5.73 16.82
CA ASP A 25 12.47 -5.34 17.15
C ASP A 25 12.60 -3.82 17.42
N GLU A 26 13.83 -3.39 17.74
CA GLU A 26 14.12 -1.99 18.02
C GLU A 26 13.83 -1.09 16.81
N ARG A 27 14.12 -1.54 15.59
CA ARG A 27 13.82 -0.81 14.36
C ARG A 27 12.32 -0.57 14.22
N GLY A 28 11.50 -1.60 14.43
CA GLY A 28 10.04 -1.49 14.38
C GLY A 28 9.51 -0.48 15.40
N ARG A 29 10.00 -0.55 16.65
CA ARG A 29 9.63 0.38 17.70
C ARG A 29 9.99 1.83 17.35
N LEU A 30 11.20 2.08 16.86
CA LEU A 30 11.65 3.42 16.46
C LEU A 30 10.84 3.94 15.27
N THR A 31 10.55 3.08 14.28
CA THR A 31 9.74 3.45 13.13
C THR A 31 8.32 3.83 13.54
N ARG A 32 7.67 3.04 14.42
CA ARG A 32 6.34 3.38 14.95
C ARG A 32 6.36 4.69 15.74
N ALA A 33 7.37 4.90 16.57
CA ALA A 33 7.52 6.15 17.32
C ALA A 33 7.66 7.37 16.40
N LEU A 34 8.40 7.24 15.28
CA LEU A 34 8.54 8.31 14.28
C LEU A 34 7.18 8.72 13.67
N PHE A 35 6.29 7.75 13.44
CA PHE A 35 4.95 7.98 12.90
C PHE A 35 3.88 8.17 13.98
N ASN A 36 4.26 8.28 15.24
CA ASN A 36 3.35 8.40 16.39
C ASN A 36 2.29 7.30 16.43
N LEU A 37 2.68 6.06 16.12
CA LEU A 37 1.82 4.89 16.15
C LEU A 37 1.91 4.17 17.50
N PRO A 38 0.81 3.55 17.98
CA PRO A 38 0.78 2.86 19.26
C PRO A 38 1.63 1.57 19.24
N GLU A 39 2.25 1.26 20.39
CA GLU A 39 2.88 -0.05 20.62
C GLU A 39 1.84 -1.12 20.97
N ALA A 40 0.73 -0.72 21.59
CA ALA A 40 -0.32 -1.64 22.02
C ALA A 40 -0.98 -2.35 20.84
N LYS A 41 -1.27 -3.63 21.04
CA LYS A 41 -1.98 -4.51 20.11
C LYS A 41 -3.28 -5.00 20.74
N ASP A 42 -4.25 -5.34 19.90
CA ASP A 42 -5.42 -6.11 20.32
C ASP A 42 -5.09 -7.60 20.54
N GLU A 43 -6.10 -8.41 20.89
CA GLU A 43 -5.97 -9.85 21.16
C GLU A 43 -5.52 -10.65 19.92
N ASN A 44 -5.73 -10.14 18.71
CA ASN A 44 -5.31 -10.74 17.45
C ASN A 44 -3.94 -10.21 16.96
N GLY A 45 -3.26 -9.43 17.78
CA GLY A 45 -1.97 -8.86 17.46
C GLY A 45 -2.01 -7.66 16.51
N ASN A 46 -3.17 -7.06 16.28
CA ASN A 46 -3.33 -5.92 15.38
C ASN A 46 -3.04 -4.60 16.09
N ARG A 47 -2.56 -3.62 15.32
CA ARG A 47 -2.51 -2.20 15.69
C ARG A 47 -3.55 -1.43 14.88
N LEU A 48 -4.59 -0.97 15.56
CA LEU A 48 -5.73 -0.28 14.94
C LEU A 48 -5.75 1.18 15.40
N VAL A 49 -5.65 2.10 14.45
CA VAL A 49 -5.63 3.54 14.72
C VAL A 49 -6.69 4.22 13.86
N ARG A 50 -7.74 4.74 14.49
CA ARG A 50 -8.87 5.37 13.76
C ARG A 50 -9.37 4.51 12.59
N ALA A 51 -9.47 3.20 12.81
CA ALA A 51 -9.90 2.23 11.82
C ALA A 51 -11.37 1.84 12.04
N SER A 52 -12.13 1.77 10.97
CA SER A 52 -13.48 1.20 10.94
C SER A 52 -13.45 -0.18 10.29
N ILE A 53 -13.78 -1.21 11.06
CA ILE A 53 -13.68 -2.61 10.63
C ILE A 53 -14.99 -3.30 10.94
N PRO A 54 -15.60 -4.03 9.98
CA PRO A 54 -16.85 -4.73 10.20
C PRO A 54 -16.65 -5.96 11.09
N ALA A 55 -17.68 -6.30 11.86
CA ALA A 55 -17.72 -7.57 12.57
C ALA A 55 -17.64 -8.74 11.58
N GLY A 56 -16.81 -9.75 11.89
CA GLY A 56 -16.60 -10.93 11.04
C GLY A 56 -15.34 -10.88 10.16
N ALA A 57 -14.68 -9.73 10.02
CA ALA A 57 -13.40 -9.64 9.32
C ALA A 57 -12.32 -10.45 10.07
N ASP A 58 -11.55 -11.28 9.36
CA ASP A 58 -10.40 -12.02 9.90
C ASP A 58 -9.13 -11.20 9.72
N ILE A 59 -8.74 -10.48 10.78
CA ILE A 59 -7.58 -9.59 10.77
C ILE A 59 -6.61 -9.99 11.87
N ARG A 60 -5.36 -10.30 11.49
CA ARG A 60 -4.33 -10.79 12.41
C ARG A 60 -2.96 -10.18 12.12
N GLY A 61 -2.30 -9.68 13.15
CA GLY A 61 -0.95 -9.13 13.05
C GLY A 61 -0.83 -7.95 12.08
N ALA A 62 -1.91 -7.21 11.86
CA ALA A 62 -2.01 -6.14 10.90
C ALA A 62 -1.81 -4.75 11.53
N LEU A 63 -1.43 -3.78 10.71
CA LEU A 63 -1.49 -2.36 11.03
C LEU A 63 -2.54 -1.69 10.15
N ILE A 64 -3.57 -1.10 10.75
CA ILE A 64 -4.63 -0.39 10.03
C ILE A 64 -4.76 1.01 10.63
N VAL A 65 -4.54 2.03 9.80
CA VAL A 65 -4.48 3.43 10.20
C VAL A 65 -5.40 4.27 9.30
N ASP A 66 -6.30 5.05 9.89
CA ASP A 66 -7.17 6.00 9.16
C ASP A 66 -7.96 5.36 8.00
N ALA A 67 -8.35 4.10 8.12
CA ALA A 67 -8.98 3.35 7.04
C ALA A 67 -10.38 2.85 7.42
N GLU A 68 -11.27 2.82 6.43
CA GLU A 68 -12.58 2.20 6.50
C GLU A 68 -12.59 0.93 5.67
N ILE A 69 -12.95 -0.20 6.29
CA ILE A 69 -13.18 -1.49 5.63
C ILE A 69 -14.64 -1.86 5.85
N ARG A 70 -15.36 -2.26 4.80
CA ARG A 70 -16.81 -2.41 4.84
C ARG A 70 -17.32 -3.83 4.77
N ALA A 71 -16.59 -4.73 4.09
CA ALA A 71 -17.05 -6.10 3.91
C ALA A 71 -16.53 -7.05 5.00
N PRO A 72 -17.42 -7.84 5.63
CA PRO A 72 -17.06 -8.79 6.68
C PRO A 72 -16.20 -9.96 6.17
N GLU A 73 -16.19 -10.25 4.86
CA GLU A 73 -15.36 -11.27 4.22
C GLU A 73 -13.90 -10.82 4.03
N THR A 74 -13.51 -9.72 4.66
CA THR A 74 -12.13 -9.23 4.64
C THR A 74 -11.20 -10.19 5.40
N LEU A 75 -10.03 -10.46 4.79
CA LEU A 75 -8.96 -11.28 5.33
C LEU A 75 -7.64 -10.50 5.25
N ILE A 76 -7.03 -10.15 6.38
CA ILE A 76 -5.73 -9.46 6.43
C ILE A 76 -4.84 -10.14 7.46
N HIS A 77 -3.82 -10.84 7.01
CA HIS A 77 -2.81 -11.46 7.86
C HIS A 77 -1.44 -10.82 7.63
N GLY A 78 -0.92 -10.09 8.61
CA GLY A 78 0.38 -9.41 8.51
C GLY A 78 0.41 -8.27 7.49
N GLY A 79 -0.74 -7.66 7.17
CA GLY A 79 -0.85 -6.58 6.19
C GLY A 79 -0.84 -5.19 6.79
N ILE A 80 -0.64 -4.20 5.93
CA ILE A 80 -0.67 -2.77 6.29
C ILE A 80 -1.73 -2.07 5.43
N VAL A 81 -2.65 -1.36 6.09
CA VAL A 81 -3.65 -0.53 5.41
C VAL A 81 -3.59 0.87 6.00
N ILE A 82 -3.27 1.86 5.18
CA ILE A 82 -3.13 3.26 5.60
C ILE A 82 -4.04 4.14 4.76
N GLY A 83 -4.98 4.81 5.42
CA GLY A 83 -5.92 5.72 4.78
C GLY A 83 -6.85 5.03 3.79
N GLY A 84 -7.94 5.70 3.46
CA GLY A 84 -8.82 5.25 2.39
C GLY A 84 -10.05 4.47 2.84
N SER A 85 -10.84 4.05 1.85
CA SER A 85 -12.11 3.37 2.04
C SER A 85 -12.21 2.18 1.10
N TYR A 86 -12.34 1.00 1.66
CA TYR A 86 -12.26 -0.27 0.94
C TYR A 86 -13.54 -1.09 1.18
N GLY A 87 -14.04 -1.73 0.13
CA GLY A 87 -15.07 -2.74 0.28
C GLY A 87 -14.50 -3.98 0.96
N ARG A 88 -13.92 -4.89 0.19
CA ARG A 88 -13.25 -6.11 0.67
C ARG A 88 -11.74 -6.03 0.43
N ILE A 89 -10.96 -6.48 1.41
CA ILE A 89 -9.51 -6.68 1.27
C ILE A 89 -9.19 -8.15 1.56
N ARG A 90 -8.37 -8.75 0.71
CA ARG A 90 -7.83 -10.09 0.90
C ARG A 90 -6.30 -10.06 0.79
N MET A 91 -5.61 -10.15 1.92
CA MET A 91 -4.14 -10.16 2.08
C MET A 91 -3.72 -11.35 2.97
N PRO A 92 -3.71 -12.59 2.46
CA PRO A 92 -3.45 -13.77 3.29
C PRO A 92 -1.99 -13.91 3.74
N GLN A 93 -1.06 -13.21 3.10
CA GLN A 93 0.38 -13.28 3.34
C GLN A 93 1.04 -11.90 3.46
N GLY A 94 0.30 -10.93 3.98
CA GLY A 94 0.75 -9.55 4.01
C GLY A 94 0.50 -8.80 2.69
N GLY A 95 0.97 -7.56 2.66
CA GLY A 95 0.76 -6.61 1.57
C GLY A 95 0.51 -5.23 2.13
N ILE A 96 0.50 -4.23 1.27
CA ILE A 96 0.34 -2.83 1.65
C ILE A 96 -0.71 -2.16 0.76
N ALA A 97 -1.74 -1.58 1.36
CA ALA A 97 -2.71 -0.73 0.67
C ALA A 97 -2.72 0.67 1.28
N MET A 98 -2.62 1.69 0.45
CA MET A 98 -2.50 3.06 0.93
C MET A 98 -3.36 4.05 0.15
N PHE A 99 -4.09 4.92 0.89
CA PHE A 99 -4.72 6.16 0.42
C PHE A 99 -5.73 6.00 -0.72
N GLY A 100 -6.40 4.85 -0.82
CA GLY A 100 -7.25 4.54 -1.94
C GLY A 100 -8.73 4.48 -1.64
N THR A 101 -9.49 4.28 -2.71
CA THR A 101 -10.90 3.88 -2.66
C THR A 101 -11.09 2.73 -3.64
N ALA A 102 -11.31 1.53 -3.13
CA ALA A 102 -11.49 0.35 -3.97
C ALA A 102 -12.65 -0.52 -3.44
N GLY A 103 -13.37 -1.15 -4.37
CA GLY A 103 -14.40 -2.13 -4.01
C GLY A 103 -13.76 -3.40 -3.47
N GLU A 104 -12.82 -3.98 -4.21
CA GLU A 104 -12.12 -5.20 -3.84
C GLU A 104 -10.62 -5.10 -4.08
N LEU A 105 -9.82 -5.52 -3.10
CA LEU A 105 -8.37 -5.68 -3.22
C LEU A 105 -8.00 -7.12 -2.90
N ASP A 106 -7.44 -7.82 -3.87
CA ASP A 106 -6.90 -9.18 -3.72
C ASP A 106 -5.38 -9.17 -3.93
N PHE A 107 -4.65 -9.65 -2.93
CA PHE A 107 -3.20 -9.84 -2.99
C PHE A 107 -2.92 -11.35 -3.02
N ASP A 108 -2.40 -11.86 -4.12
CA ASP A 108 -2.16 -13.30 -4.31
C ASP A 108 -0.91 -13.81 -3.59
N GLY A 109 -0.01 -12.90 -3.20
CA GLY A 109 1.22 -13.22 -2.50
C GLY A 109 1.74 -12.05 -1.66
N PRO A 110 2.88 -12.27 -0.97
CA PRO A 110 3.50 -11.24 -0.14
C PRO A 110 4.07 -10.10 -0.98
N HIS A 111 4.47 -9.03 -0.30
CA HIS A 111 5.23 -7.90 -0.85
C HIS A 111 4.52 -7.06 -1.92
N ALA A 112 3.24 -7.28 -2.16
CA ALA A 112 2.47 -6.45 -3.09
C ALA A 112 2.09 -5.11 -2.45
N ILE A 113 2.03 -4.04 -3.28
CA ILE A 113 1.63 -2.70 -2.85
C ILE A 113 0.57 -2.13 -3.79
N ALA A 114 -0.55 -1.68 -3.24
CA ALA A 114 -1.54 -0.85 -3.91
C ALA A 114 -1.44 0.58 -3.37
N PHE A 115 -0.94 1.51 -4.17
CA PHE A 115 -0.82 2.92 -3.83
C PHE A 115 -1.93 3.73 -4.52
N GLN A 116 -2.72 4.44 -3.72
CA GLN A 116 -3.87 5.23 -4.19
C GLN A 116 -4.80 4.46 -5.15
N PRO A 117 -5.19 3.19 -4.87
CA PRO A 117 -6.08 2.47 -5.77
C PRO A 117 -7.43 3.20 -5.85
N VAL A 118 -7.82 3.63 -7.06
CA VAL A 118 -9.13 4.23 -7.36
C VAL A 118 -9.77 3.41 -8.45
N LEU A 119 -10.39 2.30 -8.07
CA LEU A 119 -10.98 1.33 -9.01
C LEU A 119 -11.94 0.35 -8.30
N PRO A 120 -12.87 -0.28 -9.05
CA PRO A 120 -13.81 -1.24 -8.47
C PRO A 120 -13.14 -2.49 -7.89
N SER A 121 -12.12 -3.02 -8.58
CA SER A 121 -11.39 -4.20 -8.14
C SER A 121 -9.95 -4.18 -8.62
N LEU A 122 -9.04 -4.70 -7.78
CA LEU A 122 -7.63 -4.84 -8.07
C LEU A 122 -7.14 -6.19 -7.58
N ARG A 123 -6.39 -6.90 -8.43
CA ARG A 123 -5.67 -8.10 -8.05
C ARG A 123 -4.19 -7.93 -8.34
N LEU A 124 -3.35 -8.19 -7.35
CA LEU A 124 -1.89 -8.05 -7.45
C LEU A 124 -1.20 -9.39 -7.17
N PRO A 125 -0.29 -9.83 -8.05
CA PRO A 125 0.58 -10.97 -7.78
C PRO A 125 1.60 -10.64 -6.69
N GLU A 126 2.37 -11.62 -6.27
CA GLU A 126 3.54 -11.43 -5.40
C GLU A 126 4.46 -10.33 -5.95
N GLY A 127 4.90 -9.43 -5.08
CA GLY A 127 5.76 -8.31 -5.47
C GLY A 127 5.13 -7.29 -6.41
N GLY A 128 3.88 -7.48 -6.81
CA GLY A 128 3.16 -6.57 -7.70
C GLY A 128 3.01 -5.18 -7.10
N ARG A 129 3.09 -4.16 -7.94
CA ARG A 129 2.91 -2.75 -7.58
C ARG A 129 1.83 -2.15 -8.44
N HIS A 130 0.96 -1.41 -7.80
CA HIS A 130 -0.06 -0.63 -8.47
C HIS A 130 -0.06 0.80 -7.94
N ALA A 131 -0.25 1.77 -8.83
CA ALA A 131 -0.52 3.15 -8.49
C ALA A 131 -1.60 3.73 -9.40
N THR A 132 -2.50 4.52 -8.84
CA THR A 132 -3.39 5.37 -9.63
C THR A 132 -2.80 6.76 -9.72
N VAL A 133 -2.72 7.28 -10.93
CA VAL A 133 -2.37 8.68 -11.21
C VAL A 133 -3.65 9.41 -11.63
N LEU A 134 -3.98 10.49 -10.95
CA LEU A 134 -5.12 11.33 -11.32
C LEU A 134 -4.70 12.27 -12.46
N THR A 135 -5.40 12.19 -13.58
CA THR A 135 -5.20 13.04 -14.75
C THR A 135 -6.48 13.82 -15.06
N GLN A 136 -6.40 14.81 -15.96
CA GLN A 136 -7.58 15.57 -16.40
C GLN A 136 -8.63 14.69 -17.09
N ASP A 137 -8.20 13.58 -17.70
CA ASP A 137 -9.07 12.63 -18.39
C ASP A 137 -9.60 11.52 -17.45
N GLY A 138 -9.20 11.53 -16.16
CA GLY A 138 -9.62 10.57 -15.16
C GLY A 138 -8.46 9.77 -14.55
N PRO A 139 -8.77 8.75 -13.74
CA PRO A 139 -7.77 7.94 -13.07
C PRO A 139 -7.05 7.01 -14.06
N LEU A 140 -5.73 7.14 -14.11
CA LEU A 140 -4.83 6.29 -14.89
C LEU A 140 -4.23 5.22 -13.98
N GLN A 141 -4.38 3.94 -14.34
CA GLN A 141 -3.87 2.82 -13.58
C GLN A 141 -2.49 2.41 -14.10
N LEU A 142 -1.51 2.32 -13.21
CA LEU A 142 -0.14 1.92 -13.54
C LEU A 142 0.27 0.71 -12.71
N PHE A 143 0.93 -0.23 -13.37
CA PHE A 143 1.42 -1.46 -12.79
C PHE A 143 2.93 -1.59 -12.97
N THR A 144 3.59 -2.16 -11.96
CA THR A 144 4.99 -2.56 -12.00
C THR A 144 5.22 -3.74 -11.07
N ASN A 145 6.44 -4.18 -10.93
CA ASN A 145 6.80 -5.28 -10.04
C ASN A 145 8.10 -4.96 -9.30
N GLU A 146 8.28 -5.53 -8.11
CA GLU A 146 9.48 -5.35 -7.28
C GLU A 146 10.77 -5.78 -7.99
N ALA A 147 10.69 -6.73 -8.93
CA ALA A 147 11.84 -7.17 -9.71
C ALA A 147 12.39 -6.09 -10.66
N ILE A 148 11.60 -5.05 -10.97
CA ILE A 148 12.03 -3.94 -11.82
C ILE A 148 12.80 -2.94 -10.96
N THR A 149 14.13 -2.97 -11.06
CA THR A 149 15.03 -2.14 -10.24
C THR A 149 15.61 -0.93 -10.96
N ASP A 150 15.45 -0.87 -12.28
CA ASP A 150 15.94 0.25 -13.10
C ASP A 150 14.92 1.40 -13.12
N TYR A 151 15.06 2.36 -12.20
CA TYR A 151 14.17 3.50 -12.05
C TYR A 151 14.46 4.67 -12.99
N ARG A 152 15.52 4.60 -13.78
CA ARG A 152 15.96 5.69 -14.68
C ARG A 152 16.19 5.22 -16.09
N GLY A 153 16.04 3.95 -16.36
CA GLY A 153 16.25 3.34 -17.65
C GLY A 153 14.98 3.16 -18.47
N ASP A 154 15.07 2.32 -19.48
CA ASP A 154 14.02 2.08 -20.47
C ASP A 154 12.71 1.59 -19.85
N ALA A 155 12.75 0.91 -18.68
CA ALA A 155 11.57 0.44 -17.97
C ALA A 155 10.59 1.57 -17.57
N TYR A 156 11.08 2.79 -17.37
CA TYR A 156 10.23 3.95 -17.05
C TYR A 156 9.89 4.79 -18.28
N ALA A 157 10.75 4.79 -19.29
CA ALA A 157 10.55 5.52 -20.55
C ALA A 157 9.62 4.79 -21.53
N GLN A 158 9.47 3.46 -21.37
CA GLN A 158 8.58 2.64 -22.18
C GLN A 158 7.40 2.12 -21.35
N PRO A 159 6.19 1.97 -21.93
CA PRO A 159 5.09 1.34 -21.22
C PRO A 159 5.44 -0.10 -20.82
N LEU A 160 5.30 -0.41 -19.52
CA LEU A 160 5.36 -1.80 -19.05
C LEU A 160 4.11 -2.56 -19.49
N GLU A 161 4.20 -3.88 -19.53
CA GLU A 161 3.06 -4.73 -19.91
C GLU A 161 1.83 -4.42 -19.05
N GLY A 162 0.70 -4.17 -19.71
CA GLY A 162 -0.56 -3.81 -19.06
C GLY A 162 -0.74 -2.32 -18.78
N ASN A 163 0.28 -1.48 -18.97
CA ASN A 163 0.18 -0.04 -18.81
C ASN A 163 -0.17 0.65 -20.15
N PRO A 164 -1.10 1.61 -20.15
CA PRO A 164 -1.45 2.34 -21.36
C PRO A 164 -0.37 3.36 -21.79
N VAL A 165 0.45 3.83 -20.83
CA VAL A 165 1.54 4.79 -21.03
C VAL A 165 2.74 4.42 -20.17
N SER A 166 3.90 5.03 -20.43
CA SER A 166 5.07 4.90 -19.56
C SER A 166 4.90 5.66 -18.24
N PHE A 167 5.71 5.35 -17.24
CA PHE A 167 5.73 6.11 -15.98
C PHE A 167 6.15 7.56 -16.18
N ASP A 168 7.11 7.81 -17.10
CA ASP A 168 7.54 9.17 -17.45
C ASP A 168 6.41 9.97 -18.09
N GLU A 169 5.62 9.36 -18.96
CA GLU A 169 4.47 10.01 -19.57
C GLU A 169 3.37 10.26 -18.55
N ALA A 170 3.04 9.27 -17.72
CA ALA A 170 2.07 9.41 -16.65
C ALA A 170 2.42 10.56 -15.69
N ALA A 171 3.71 10.72 -15.35
CA ALA A 171 4.17 11.84 -14.52
C ALA A 171 3.91 13.23 -15.13
N ARG A 172 3.87 13.32 -16.47
CA ARG A 172 3.53 14.56 -17.17
C ARG A 172 2.03 14.83 -17.22
N LEU A 173 1.21 13.76 -17.14
CA LEU A 173 -0.24 13.84 -17.20
C LEU A 173 -0.90 14.11 -15.83
N VAL A 174 -0.11 14.11 -14.74
CA VAL A 174 -0.62 14.38 -13.39
C VAL A 174 -1.42 15.69 -13.37
N ASP A 175 -2.67 15.61 -12.93
CA ASP A 175 -3.49 16.79 -12.68
C ASP A 175 -3.04 17.46 -11.37
N LYS A 176 -2.31 18.57 -11.51
CA LYS A 176 -1.82 19.34 -10.36
C LYS A 176 -2.93 20.05 -9.59
N THR A 177 -4.13 20.14 -10.15
CA THR A 177 -5.28 20.78 -9.49
C THR A 177 -6.06 19.80 -8.60
N ALA A 178 -5.98 18.50 -8.89
CA ALA A 178 -6.62 17.43 -8.09
C ALA A 178 -5.88 17.15 -6.77
N SER A 179 -4.72 17.74 -6.54
CA SER A 179 -3.86 17.52 -5.36
C SER A 179 -3.99 18.62 -4.29
N ALA A 180 -4.91 19.57 -4.45
CA ALA A 180 -5.10 20.72 -3.57
C ALA A 180 -6.24 20.54 -2.57
#